data_8f55257e7872e66db82c5ae9431a7773
#
_entry.id   8f55257e7872e66db82c5ae9431a7773
#
_cell.length_a   1.000
_cell.length_b   1.000
_cell.length_c   1.000
_cell.angle_alpha   90.00
_cell.angle_beta   90.00
_cell.angle_gamma   90.00
#
_symmetry.space_group_name_H-M   'P 1'
#
loop_
_entity.id
_entity.type
_entity.pdbx_description
1 polymer ?
#
loop_
_entity_poly.entity_id
_entity_poly.type
_entity_poly.pdbx_seq_one_letter_code
_entity_poly.pdbx_strand_id
1 'polypeptide(L)'
;MRTLCINLKTPQESSSAEAFLILSPRVQFRFPHFIFVEIESTSHFFGGEVGSLNKALEIAGKFSSDAAAAIADTPAAAQMFARWRPSYVAPRGKEQEGFRGLGLDALKDLEGLHPWPQKKPIEHMISFFHTLGVHGLEDVLNFRSNSLRERWGDFGVLLWNRLHSQDAQVISPLVPRDPLVGYGYFDDPLGAVPLLMARLKPHLDILFARLAGLSRYAQKLDVILHCEYSDKRYPFSIEPVSPTRDQELFEDLLEKKLSQLTLENPIREFEISLFDVPEKVQQLDFFEPRDNTEDRWRRLISFAKQSQCEMGFLQMEASHFPEQSFRLVTDWPEDFKAHDLIERQDEALQIKSVYAKGLSVSPRPSLLLEKPQPLNTFEVQKLRFVSSLPSERIESSWWQISVQELKNRDYYFALSHQGQLLWVFKDRINSQVYLHGYFD
;
A
#
# COMPACT_ATOMS: atom_id res chain seq x y z
N MET A 1 26.69 -10.29 19.74
CA MET A 1 25.87 -9.84 18.57
C MET A 1 24.81 -10.90 18.33
N ARG A 2 23.60 -10.55 18.05
CA ARG A 2 22.54 -11.52 17.81
C ARG A 2 22.12 -11.45 16.34
N THR A 3 22.27 -12.55 15.63
CA THR A 3 22.10 -12.59 14.17
C THR A 3 20.92 -13.46 13.76
N LEU A 4 20.04 -12.90 12.96
CA LEU A 4 19.02 -13.60 12.22
C LEU A 4 19.56 -13.85 10.79
N CYS A 5 19.57 -15.09 10.34
CA CYS A 5 19.89 -15.45 8.96
C CYS A 5 18.63 -15.94 8.24
N ILE A 6 18.37 -15.40 7.07
CA ILE A 6 17.30 -15.80 6.17
C ILE A 6 17.93 -16.50 4.95
N ASN A 7 17.42 -17.68 4.62
CA ASN A 7 17.75 -18.46 3.43
C ASN A 7 16.54 -18.44 2.50
N LEU A 8 16.62 -17.69 1.41
CA LEU A 8 15.54 -17.57 0.42
C LEU A 8 15.47 -18.79 -0.52
N LYS A 9 16.44 -19.71 -0.44
CA LYS A 9 16.60 -20.93 -1.25
C LYS A 9 16.70 -20.71 -2.76
N THR A 10 16.02 -19.71 -3.31
CA THR A 10 16.15 -19.27 -4.70
C THR A 10 17.15 -18.12 -4.81
N PRO A 11 17.98 -18.08 -5.86
CA PRO A 11 18.88 -16.95 -6.11
C PRO A 11 18.09 -15.64 -6.18
N GLN A 12 18.61 -14.63 -5.51
CA GLN A 12 18.00 -13.29 -5.46
C GLN A 12 19.03 -12.22 -5.78
N GLU A 13 18.55 -11.01 -6.06
CA GLU A 13 19.39 -9.82 -6.17
C GLU A 13 19.61 -9.18 -4.79
N SER A 14 20.62 -8.32 -4.69
CA SER A 14 20.93 -7.59 -3.46
C SER A 14 19.78 -6.70 -2.97
N SER A 15 18.98 -6.22 -3.89
CA SER A 15 17.78 -5.40 -3.63
C SER A 15 16.74 -6.11 -2.74
N SER A 16 16.69 -7.45 -2.76
CA SER A 16 15.80 -8.22 -1.89
C SER A 16 16.06 -7.98 -0.39
N ALA A 17 17.30 -7.66 -0.05
CA ALA A 17 17.68 -7.37 1.34
C ALA A 17 17.10 -6.07 1.89
N GLU A 18 16.71 -5.14 1.01
CA GLU A 18 16.09 -3.85 1.39
C GLU A 18 14.78 -4.05 2.17
N ALA A 19 14.01 -5.09 1.84
CA ALA A 19 12.77 -5.41 2.55
C ALA A 19 12.99 -5.73 4.04
N PHE A 20 14.19 -6.19 4.41
CA PHE A 20 14.53 -6.56 5.78
C PHE A 20 15.08 -5.40 6.62
N LEU A 21 15.28 -4.22 6.02
CA LEU A 21 15.65 -3.00 6.75
C LEU A 21 14.58 -2.57 7.77
N ILE A 22 13.35 -3.02 7.61
CA ILE A 22 12.29 -2.82 8.61
C ILE A 22 12.64 -3.49 9.95
N LEU A 23 13.44 -4.58 9.95
CA LEU A 23 13.84 -5.31 11.15
C LEU A 23 15.04 -4.65 11.84
N SER A 24 15.98 -4.13 11.07
CA SER A 24 17.21 -3.52 11.59
C SER A 24 17.90 -2.72 10.48
N PRO A 25 18.61 -1.62 10.81
CA PRO A 25 19.43 -0.90 9.83
C PRO A 25 20.68 -1.69 9.42
N ARG A 26 21.04 -2.75 10.16
CA ARG A 26 22.19 -3.60 9.86
C ARG A 26 21.73 -4.88 9.18
N VAL A 27 21.65 -4.80 7.87
CA VAL A 27 21.28 -5.91 6.98
C VAL A 27 22.38 -6.09 5.96
N GLN A 28 22.79 -7.32 5.71
CA GLN A 28 23.77 -7.66 4.69
C GLN A 28 23.28 -8.81 3.83
N PHE A 29 23.30 -8.60 2.52
CA PHE A 29 23.05 -9.66 1.55
C PHE A 29 24.34 -10.43 1.24
N ARG A 30 24.21 -11.75 1.15
CA ARG A 30 25.26 -12.63 0.63
C ARG A 30 24.71 -13.50 -0.48
N PHE A 31 25.20 -13.24 -1.68
CA PHE A 31 24.84 -14.02 -2.86
C PHE A 31 25.07 -15.53 -2.65
N PRO A 32 24.20 -16.42 -3.16
CA PRO A 32 23.06 -16.08 -4.01
C PRO A 32 21.73 -15.85 -3.29
N HIS A 33 21.57 -16.19 -1.99
CA HIS A 33 20.25 -16.23 -1.37
C HIS A 33 20.20 -16.04 0.15
N PHE A 34 21.33 -15.64 0.77
CA PHE A 34 21.37 -15.42 2.21
C PHE A 34 21.28 -13.95 2.58
N ILE A 35 20.45 -13.65 3.59
CA ILE A 35 20.32 -12.32 4.17
C ILE A 35 20.59 -12.43 5.67
N PHE A 36 21.49 -11.59 6.17
CA PHE A 36 21.86 -11.50 7.56
C PHE A 36 21.36 -10.19 8.15
N VAL A 37 20.71 -10.28 9.31
CA VAL A 37 20.14 -9.13 10.02
C VAL A 37 20.65 -9.15 11.46
N GLU A 38 21.22 -8.06 11.94
CA GLU A 38 21.55 -7.91 13.35
C GLU A 38 20.32 -7.47 14.13
N ILE A 39 19.84 -8.29 15.06
CA ILE A 39 18.60 -8.06 15.81
C ILE A 39 18.82 -7.80 17.30
N GLU A 40 20.07 -7.65 17.75
CA GLU A 40 20.39 -7.47 19.18
C GLU A 40 19.63 -6.32 19.81
N SER A 41 19.61 -5.17 19.14
CA SER A 41 19.01 -3.93 19.65
C SER A 41 17.55 -3.72 19.21
N THR A 42 17.06 -4.49 18.25
CA THR A 42 15.75 -4.22 17.61
C THR A 42 14.69 -5.29 17.89
N SER A 43 15.07 -6.48 18.34
CA SER A 43 14.13 -7.60 18.55
C SER A 43 12.97 -7.26 19.50
N HIS A 44 13.16 -6.37 20.47
CA HIS A 44 12.11 -5.99 21.41
C HIS A 44 10.92 -5.26 20.74
N PHE A 45 11.14 -4.60 19.60
CA PHE A 45 10.06 -3.95 18.83
C PHE A 45 9.10 -4.97 18.18
N PHE A 46 9.56 -6.19 18.00
CA PHE A 46 8.82 -7.26 17.33
C PHE A 46 8.29 -8.35 18.28
N GLY A 47 8.31 -8.09 19.60
CA GLY A 47 7.91 -9.09 20.58
C GLY A 47 9.01 -10.13 20.89
N GLY A 48 10.27 -9.73 20.77
CA GLY A 48 11.44 -10.56 21.05
C GLY A 48 12.00 -11.29 19.82
N GLU A 49 12.89 -12.23 20.05
CA GLU A 49 13.60 -12.95 18.99
C GLU A 49 12.64 -13.79 18.12
N VAL A 50 11.67 -14.46 18.76
CA VAL A 50 10.66 -15.26 18.05
C VAL A 50 9.76 -14.38 17.18
N GLY A 51 9.35 -13.21 17.67
CA GLY A 51 8.58 -12.25 16.89
C GLY A 51 9.37 -11.72 15.69
N SER A 52 10.65 -11.40 15.88
CA SER A 52 11.56 -11.00 14.78
C SER A 52 11.71 -12.11 13.75
N LEU A 53 11.84 -13.37 14.18
CA LEU A 53 11.90 -14.53 13.29
C LEU A 53 10.63 -14.67 12.44
N ASN A 54 9.48 -14.59 13.08
CA ASN A 54 8.19 -14.70 12.38
C ASN A 54 8.00 -13.57 11.37
N LYS A 55 8.36 -12.33 11.76
CA LYS A 55 8.30 -11.19 10.84
C LYS A 55 9.26 -11.35 9.66
N ALA A 56 10.44 -11.88 9.90
CA ALA A 56 11.39 -12.19 8.82
C ALA A 56 10.86 -13.25 7.85
N LEU A 57 10.22 -14.30 8.37
CA LEU A 57 9.63 -15.36 7.54
C LEU A 57 8.41 -14.83 6.73
N GLU A 58 7.59 -13.97 7.32
CA GLU A 58 6.50 -13.29 6.60
C GLU A 58 7.03 -12.51 5.39
N ILE A 59 8.08 -11.69 5.60
CA ILE A 59 8.73 -10.92 4.53
C ILE A 59 9.36 -11.87 3.51
N ALA A 60 10.10 -12.87 3.95
CA ALA A 60 10.80 -13.83 3.10
C ALA A 60 9.84 -14.63 2.21
N GLY A 61 8.64 -14.92 2.70
CA GLY A 61 7.58 -15.61 1.95
C GLY A 61 7.14 -14.88 0.67
N LYS A 62 7.35 -13.55 0.61
CA LYS A 62 7.09 -12.75 -0.60
C LYS A 62 8.12 -12.98 -1.71
N PHE A 63 9.32 -13.43 -1.35
CA PHE A 63 10.43 -13.70 -2.28
C PHE A 63 10.56 -15.19 -2.63
N SER A 64 10.26 -16.05 -1.68
CA SER A 64 10.39 -17.51 -1.83
C SER A 64 9.42 -18.23 -0.89
N SER A 65 8.58 -19.11 -1.45
CA SER A 65 7.63 -19.92 -0.66
C SER A 65 8.31 -20.85 0.34
N ASP A 66 9.54 -21.28 0.03
CA ASP A 66 10.31 -22.23 0.84
C ASP A 66 11.39 -21.56 1.71
N ALA A 67 11.25 -20.26 1.92
CA ALA A 67 12.20 -19.53 2.73
C ALA A 67 12.32 -20.11 4.15
N ALA A 68 13.53 -20.08 4.66
CA ALA A 68 13.84 -20.56 6.01
C ALA A 68 14.67 -19.51 6.75
N ALA A 69 14.53 -19.44 8.07
CA ALA A 69 15.30 -18.51 8.87
C ALA A 69 15.67 -19.14 10.23
N ALA A 70 16.75 -18.65 10.82
CA ALA A 70 17.16 -19.04 12.17
C ALA A 70 17.95 -17.92 12.85
N ILE A 71 18.02 -17.97 14.18
CA ILE A 71 18.72 -16.99 15.01
C ILE A 71 19.82 -17.67 15.81
N ALA A 72 21.01 -17.05 15.81
CA ALA A 72 22.16 -17.49 16.60
C ALA A 72 23.00 -16.30 17.05
N ASP A 73 24.04 -16.55 17.88
CA ASP A 73 24.97 -15.53 18.35
C ASP A 73 25.98 -15.12 17.26
N THR A 74 26.23 -16.01 16.30
CA THR A 74 27.14 -15.75 15.18
C THR A 74 26.46 -15.89 13.83
N PRO A 75 26.88 -15.12 12.81
CA PRO A 75 26.37 -15.28 11.45
C PRO A 75 26.58 -16.68 10.86
N ALA A 76 27.70 -17.33 11.20
CA ALA A 76 28.04 -18.68 10.73
C ALA A 76 27.04 -19.72 11.24
N ALA A 77 26.78 -19.74 12.55
CA ALA A 77 25.80 -20.64 13.14
C ALA A 77 24.38 -20.33 12.69
N ALA A 78 24.01 -19.03 12.59
CA ALA A 78 22.68 -18.60 12.10
C ALA A 78 22.41 -19.11 10.68
N GLN A 79 23.41 -19.04 9.77
CA GLN A 79 23.29 -19.59 8.42
C GLN A 79 23.08 -21.10 8.42
N MET A 80 23.93 -21.82 9.16
CA MET A 80 23.82 -23.27 9.24
C MET A 80 22.45 -23.69 9.79
N PHE A 81 21.96 -23.03 10.86
CA PHE A 81 20.66 -23.35 11.41
C PHE A 81 19.52 -22.99 10.44
N ALA A 82 19.59 -21.87 9.71
CA ALA A 82 18.60 -21.53 8.69
C ALA A 82 18.46 -22.60 7.60
N ARG A 83 19.53 -23.36 7.34
CA ARG A 83 19.52 -24.46 6.37
C ARG A 83 19.13 -25.80 6.96
N TRP A 84 19.65 -26.15 8.12
CA TRP A 84 19.53 -27.49 8.72
C TRP A 84 18.52 -27.58 9.86
N ARG A 85 18.16 -26.46 10.47
CA ARG A 85 17.16 -26.33 11.55
C ARG A 85 16.27 -25.12 11.34
N PRO A 86 15.41 -25.12 10.32
CA PRO A 86 14.50 -24.01 10.06
C PRO A 86 13.71 -23.61 11.31
N SER A 87 13.55 -22.30 11.49
CA SER A 87 12.85 -21.70 12.64
C SER A 87 13.51 -21.91 14.01
N TYR A 88 14.76 -22.32 14.05
CA TYR A 88 15.49 -22.49 15.30
C TYR A 88 15.99 -21.15 15.85
N VAL A 89 15.78 -20.95 17.15
CA VAL A 89 16.34 -19.84 17.92
C VAL A 89 17.32 -20.43 18.93
N ALA A 90 18.61 -20.30 18.67
CA ALA A 90 19.64 -20.81 19.56
C ALA A 90 19.60 -20.04 20.89
N PRO A 91 19.68 -20.71 22.06
CA PRO A 91 19.79 -20.00 23.33
C PRO A 91 21.06 -19.15 23.36
N ARG A 92 20.99 -17.96 23.96
CA ARG A 92 22.11 -17.02 24.04
C ARG A 92 23.28 -17.64 24.79
N GLY A 93 24.49 -17.55 24.21
CA GLY A 93 25.73 -18.13 24.78
C GLY A 93 25.78 -19.65 24.72
N LYS A 94 24.81 -20.32 24.09
CA LYS A 94 24.70 -21.77 24.04
C LYS A 94 24.43 -22.29 22.62
N GLU A 95 24.91 -21.60 21.60
CA GLU A 95 24.65 -22.01 20.22
C GLU A 95 25.19 -23.41 19.90
N GLN A 96 26.22 -23.88 20.62
CA GLN A 96 26.73 -25.22 20.49
C GLN A 96 25.71 -26.33 20.82
N GLU A 97 24.71 -26.04 21.66
CA GLU A 97 23.61 -26.96 21.91
C GLU A 97 22.79 -27.24 20.62
N GLY A 98 22.74 -26.25 19.73
CA GLY A 98 22.09 -26.36 18.42
C GLY A 98 22.83 -27.27 17.42
N PHE A 99 24.08 -27.59 17.65
CA PHE A 99 24.86 -28.50 16.78
C PHE A 99 24.59 -29.97 17.04
N ARG A 100 23.99 -30.31 18.19
CA ARG A 100 23.67 -31.70 18.55
C ARG A 100 22.74 -32.34 17.53
N GLY A 101 23.08 -33.53 17.08
CA GLY A 101 22.30 -34.28 16.11
C GLY A 101 22.39 -33.77 14.65
N LEU A 102 23.26 -32.78 14.37
CA LEU A 102 23.61 -32.39 13.00
C LEU A 102 24.77 -33.26 12.49
N GLY A 103 24.62 -33.76 11.25
CA GLY A 103 25.67 -34.47 10.55
C GLY A 103 26.82 -33.56 10.10
N LEU A 104 27.95 -34.16 9.75
CA LEU A 104 29.17 -33.45 9.33
C LEU A 104 28.98 -32.60 8.07
N ASP A 105 28.01 -32.94 7.20
CA ASP A 105 27.71 -32.13 6.01
C ASP A 105 27.26 -30.71 6.32
N ALA A 106 26.72 -30.46 7.51
CA ALA A 106 26.35 -29.14 7.96
C ALA A 106 27.55 -28.18 8.10
N LEU A 107 28.75 -28.69 8.23
CA LEU A 107 29.99 -27.89 8.24
C LEU A 107 30.18 -27.07 6.96
N LYS A 108 29.65 -27.55 5.82
CA LYS A 108 29.71 -26.83 4.55
C LYS A 108 28.98 -25.48 4.62
N ASP A 109 27.99 -25.40 5.49
CA ASP A 109 27.13 -24.21 5.64
C ASP A 109 27.48 -23.35 6.85
N LEU A 110 28.55 -23.69 7.58
CA LEU A 110 29.07 -22.90 8.70
C LEU A 110 29.96 -21.75 8.20
N GLU A 111 29.45 -20.95 7.30
CA GLU A 111 30.18 -19.90 6.59
C GLU A 111 29.93 -18.50 7.15
N GLY A 112 28.65 -18.15 7.36
CA GLY A 112 28.24 -16.81 7.77
C GLY A 112 28.44 -15.78 6.65
N LEU A 113 28.97 -14.62 7.00
CA LEU A 113 29.20 -13.52 6.05
C LEU A 113 30.35 -13.81 5.08
N HIS A 114 31.33 -14.65 5.52
CA HIS A 114 32.52 -14.98 4.76
C HIS A 114 32.49 -16.44 4.31
N PRO A 115 32.36 -16.72 3.00
CA PRO A 115 32.42 -18.07 2.47
C PRO A 115 33.75 -18.77 2.89
N TRP A 116 33.72 -20.09 2.86
CA TRP A 116 34.97 -20.83 3.01
C TRP A 116 35.99 -20.39 1.95
N PRO A 117 37.23 -20.06 2.32
CA PRO A 117 38.25 -19.60 1.37
C PRO A 117 38.46 -20.57 0.21
N GLN A 118 38.28 -21.85 0.49
CA GLN A 118 38.32 -22.94 -0.48
C GLN A 118 37.31 -24.03 -0.07
N LYS A 119 36.65 -24.66 -1.04
CA LYS A 119 35.67 -25.72 -0.77
C LYS A 119 36.35 -27.08 -0.51
N LYS A 120 37.42 -27.38 -1.22
CA LYS A 120 38.14 -28.66 -1.10
C LYS A 120 38.61 -29.00 0.31
N PRO A 121 39.19 -28.08 1.11
CA PRO A 121 39.58 -28.40 2.48
C PRO A 121 38.46 -28.89 3.37
N ILE A 122 37.25 -28.26 3.29
CA ILE A 122 36.13 -28.67 4.14
C ILE A 122 35.61 -30.06 3.75
N GLU A 123 35.59 -30.40 2.48
CA GLU A 123 35.20 -31.74 2.01
C GLU A 123 36.21 -32.82 2.45
N HIS A 124 37.49 -32.51 2.37
CA HIS A 124 38.55 -33.41 2.90
C HIS A 124 38.46 -33.58 4.40
N MET A 125 38.14 -32.52 5.15
CA MET A 125 37.96 -32.60 6.62
C MET A 125 36.77 -33.50 6.98
N ILE A 126 35.63 -33.32 6.30
CA ILE A 126 34.45 -34.17 6.49
C ILE A 126 34.79 -35.64 6.22
N SER A 127 35.44 -35.92 5.09
CA SER A 127 35.88 -37.26 4.74
C SER A 127 36.84 -37.87 5.79
N PHE A 128 37.77 -37.03 6.29
CA PHE A 128 38.69 -37.46 7.34
C PHE A 128 37.98 -37.75 8.67
N PHE A 129 37.06 -36.90 9.11
CA PHE A 129 36.25 -37.13 10.30
C PHE A 129 35.46 -38.43 10.20
N HIS A 130 34.91 -38.76 9.05
CA HIS A 130 34.23 -40.04 8.80
C HIS A 130 35.22 -41.23 8.97
N THR A 131 36.47 -41.11 8.50
CA THR A 131 37.45 -42.19 8.69
C THR A 131 37.88 -42.38 10.16
N LEU A 132 37.70 -41.35 11.00
CA LEU A 132 37.89 -41.41 12.43
C LEU A 132 36.66 -41.92 13.20
N GLY A 133 35.58 -42.26 12.52
CA GLY A 133 34.33 -42.67 13.16
C GLY A 133 33.55 -41.53 13.79
N VAL A 134 33.85 -40.27 13.43
CA VAL A 134 33.09 -39.07 13.82
C VAL A 134 31.95 -38.89 12.85
N HIS A 135 30.71 -38.79 13.35
CA HIS A 135 29.51 -38.70 12.52
C HIS A 135 28.68 -37.44 12.80
N GLY A 136 28.84 -36.84 13.96
CA GLY A 136 28.11 -35.66 14.41
C GLY A 136 28.99 -34.43 14.61
N LEU A 137 28.37 -33.24 14.46
CA LEU A 137 29.04 -31.97 14.78
C LEU A 137 29.44 -31.89 16.26
N GLU A 138 28.68 -32.47 17.15
CA GLU A 138 28.96 -32.54 18.58
C GLU A 138 30.29 -33.22 18.90
N ASP A 139 30.67 -34.20 18.10
CA ASP A 139 31.96 -34.87 18.27
C ASP A 139 33.12 -33.97 17.83
N VAL A 140 32.90 -33.18 16.77
CA VAL A 140 33.89 -32.21 16.24
C VAL A 140 34.18 -31.10 17.27
N LEU A 141 33.24 -30.72 18.11
CA LEU A 141 33.42 -29.73 19.18
C LEU A 141 34.48 -30.17 20.20
N ASN A 142 34.71 -31.48 20.36
CA ASN A 142 35.68 -32.01 21.33
C ASN A 142 37.13 -31.92 20.85
N PHE A 143 37.37 -31.61 19.56
CA PHE A 143 38.72 -31.45 19.05
C PHE A 143 39.36 -30.15 19.55
N ARG A 144 40.66 -30.24 19.90
CA ARG A 144 41.44 -29.06 20.30
C ARG A 144 41.84 -28.25 19.07
N SER A 145 41.84 -26.92 19.19
CA SER A 145 42.25 -26.00 18.13
C SER A 145 43.64 -26.34 17.58
N ASN A 146 44.60 -26.68 18.45
CA ASN A 146 45.96 -27.06 18.04
C ASN A 146 46.00 -28.31 17.16
N SER A 147 45.19 -29.33 17.45
CA SER A 147 45.12 -30.55 16.63
C SER A 147 44.58 -30.29 15.23
N LEU A 148 43.59 -29.39 15.12
CA LEU A 148 43.07 -28.98 13.83
C LEU A 148 44.05 -28.09 13.06
N ARG A 149 44.82 -27.26 13.79
CA ARG A 149 45.88 -26.42 13.24
C ARG A 149 47.04 -27.21 12.66
N GLU A 150 47.52 -28.22 13.39
CA GLU A 150 48.61 -29.07 12.94
C GLU A 150 48.31 -29.78 11.61
N ARG A 151 47.05 -30.14 11.38
CA ARG A 151 46.66 -30.87 10.16
C ARG A 151 46.21 -29.99 9.03
N TRP A 152 45.47 -28.90 9.31
CA TRP A 152 44.82 -28.02 8.27
C TRP A 152 45.24 -26.55 8.36
N GLY A 153 46.28 -26.26 9.21
CA GLY A 153 46.75 -24.88 9.34
C GLY A 153 45.70 -23.91 9.81
N ASP A 154 45.70 -22.73 9.22
CA ASP A 154 44.75 -21.64 9.56
C ASP A 154 43.31 -22.00 9.27
N PHE A 155 43.04 -22.87 8.28
CA PHE A 155 41.70 -23.34 7.96
C PHE A 155 41.12 -24.16 9.13
N GLY A 156 41.92 -25.01 9.78
CA GLY A 156 41.49 -25.76 10.97
C GLY A 156 41.18 -24.84 12.16
N VAL A 157 41.97 -23.77 12.32
CA VAL A 157 41.69 -22.75 13.35
C VAL A 157 40.42 -21.99 13.05
N LEU A 158 40.18 -21.61 11.78
CA LEU A 158 38.96 -20.93 11.37
C LEU A 158 37.71 -21.79 11.65
N LEU A 159 37.78 -23.09 11.31
CA LEU A 159 36.68 -24.02 11.63
C LEU A 159 36.42 -24.07 13.14
N TRP A 160 37.46 -24.22 13.92
CA TRP A 160 37.38 -24.30 15.39
C TRP A 160 36.74 -23.01 15.96
N ASN A 161 37.21 -21.83 15.49
CA ASN A 161 36.67 -20.54 15.91
C ASN A 161 35.17 -20.40 15.57
N ARG A 162 34.73 -20.84 14.39
CA ARG A 162 33.32 -20.82 14.01
C ARG A 162 32.47 -21.75 14.85
N LEU A 163 32.95 -22.95 15.15
CA LEU A 163 32.28 -23.91 16.02
C LEU A 163 32.17 -23.43 17.47
N HIS A 164 33.12 -22.62 17.93
CA HIS A 164 33.18 -22.13 19.31
C HIS A 164 32.74 -20.68 19.45
N SER A 165 32.03 -20.13 18.43
CA SER A 165 31.51 -18.77 18.44
C SER A 165 32.57 -17.68 18.63
N GLN A 166 33.81 -17.96 18.20
CA GLN A 166 34.94 -17.03 18.32
C GLN A 166 35.32 -16.33 17.01
N ASP A 167 34.60 -16.60 15.92
CA ASP A 167 34.77 -15.92 14.64
C ASP A 167 33.91 -14.64 14.62
N ALA A 168 34.57 -13.51 14.89
CA ALA A 168 33.90 -12.19 14.95
C ALA A 168 33.61 -11.65 13.56
N GLN A 169 32.45 -12.06 12.98
CA GLN A 169 31.95 -11.53 11.74
C GLN A 169 31.02 -10.33 12.03
N VAL A 170 31.23 -9.21 11.36
CA VAL A 170 30.44 -7.97 11.53
C VAL A 170 29.56 -7.74 10.33
N ILE A 171 28.26 -7.56 10.57
CA ILE A 171 27.29 -7.23 9.54
C ILE A 171 27.47 -5.77 9.13
N SER A 172 27.80 -5.54 7.85
CA SER A 172 27.89 -4.20 7.28
C SER A 172 26.50 -3.67 6.94
N PRO A 173 26.19 -2.38 7.23
CA PRO A 173 24.92 -1.79 6.85
C PRO A 173 24.71 -1.82 5.34
N LEU A 174 23.51 -2.19 4.92
CA LEU A 174 23.09 -2.10 3.53
C LEU A 174 22.85 -0.63 3.16
N VAL A 175 23.39 -0.22 2.01
CA VAL A 175 23.10 1.10 1.41
C VAL A 175 22.19 0.87 0.22
N PRO A 176 20.89 1.20 0.33
CA PRO A 176 19.94 1.04 -0.78
C PRO A 176 20.34 1.92 -1.97
N ARG A 177 20.32 1.37 -3.17
CA ARG A 177 20.67 2.07 -4.41
C ARG A 177 19.76 1.72 -5.58
N ASP A 178 19.04 0.63 -5.47
CA ASP A 178 18.32 0.07 -6.61
C ASP A 178 16.92 0.72 -6.73
N PRO A 179 16.48 1.11 -7.94
CA PRO A 179 15.13 1.60 -8.14
C PRO A 179 14.10 0.50 -7.83
N LEU A 180 12.88 0.92 -7.50
CA LEU A 180 11.77 0.01 -7.25
C LEU A 180 11.11 -0.40 -8.58
N VAL A 181 11.75 -1.32 -9.29
CA VAL A 181 11.28 -1.82 -10.59
C VAL A 181 11.08 -3.33 -10.55
N GLY A 182 10.15 -3.81 -11.34
CA GLY A 182 9.88 -5.22 -11.56
C GLY A 182 9.67 -5.49 -13.04
N TYR A 183 10.20 -6.60 -13.52
CA TYR A 183 10.04 -7.07 -14.89
C TYR A 183 9.52 -8.50 -14.86
N GLY A 184 8.70 -8.84 -15.83
CA GLY A 184 8.25 -10.21 -15.97
C GLY A 184 7.98 -10.58 -17.42
N TYR A 185 8.15 -11.86 -17.69
CA TYR A 185 7.91 -12.49 -18.97
C TYR A 185 6.93 -13.65 -18.75
N PHE A 186 6.00 -13.83 -19.66
CA PHE A 186 5.03 -14.93 -19.63
C PHE A 186 5.38 -15.97 -20.68
N ASP A 187 5.59 -17.22 -20.28
CA ASP A 187 5.84 -18.32 -21.21
C ASP A 187 4.67 -18.48 -22.18
N ASP A 188 3.44 -18.37 -21.65
CA ASP A 188 2.20 -18.31 -22.43
C ASP A 188 1.63 -16.89 -22.38
N PRO A 189 1.39 -16.23 -23.55
CA PRO A 189 0.83 -14.88 -23.58
C PRO A 189 -0.56 -14.80 -22.96
N LEU A 190 -0.81 -13.76 -22.17
CA LEU A 190 -2.02 -13.59 -21.37
C LEU A 190 -2.94 -12.52 -21.94
N GLY A 191 -4.23 -12.81 -22.09
CA GLY A 191 -5.24 -11.85 -22.54
C GLY A 191 -6.34 -11.55 -21.50
N ALA A 192 -6.41 -12.33 -20.42
CA ALA A 192 -7.44 -12.18 -19.40
C ALA A 192 -6.93 -11.42 -18.18
N VAL A 193 -7.67 -10.43 -17.73
CA VAL A 193 -7.31 -9.56 -16.58
C VAL A 193 -7.02 -10.37 -15.31
N PRO A 194 -7.82 -11.36 -14.90
CA PRO A 194 -7.52 -12.14 -13.69
C PRO A 194 -6.17 -12.88 -13.74
N LEU A 195 -5.78 -13.36 -14.93
CA LEU A 195 -4.50 -14.04 -15.12
C LEU A 195 -3.33 -13.05 -15.07
N LEU A 196 -3.49 -11.86 -15.66
CA LEU A 196 -2.52 -10.77 -15.58
C LEU A 196 -2.33 -10.35 -14.11
N MET A 197 -3.41 -10.12 -13.37
CA MET A 197 -3.34 -9.78 -11.93
C MET A 197 -2.62 -10.85 -11.13
N ALA A 198 -2.93 -12.13 -11.33
CA ALA A 198 -2.27 -13.24 -10.64
C ALA A 198 -0.75 -13.28 -10.88
N ARG A 199 -0.28 -12.79 -12.02
CA ARG A 199 1.14 -12.73 -12.37
C ARG A 199 1.81 -11.42 -11.93
N LEU A 200 1.09 -10.31 -11.92
CA LEU A 200 1.61 -9.01 -11.48
C LEU A 200 1.73 -8.92 -9.95
N LYS A 201 0.79 -9.54 -9.22
CA LYS A 201 0.74 -9.49 -7.75
C LYS A 201 2.04 -9.89 -7.05
N PRO A 202 2.73 -11.00 -7.37
CA PRO A 202 4.00 -11.35 -6.72
C PRO A 202 5.08 -10.26 -6.87
N HIS A 203 5.10 -9.55 -8.01
CA HIS A 203 6.05 -8.45 -8.22
C HIS A 203 5.69 -7.22 -7.38
N LEU A 204 4.39 -6.91 -7.23
CA LEU A 204 3.92 -5.88 -6.31
C LEU A 204 4.27 -6.23 -4.86
N ASP A 205 4.08 -7.49 -4.45
CA ASP A 205 4.45 -7.99 -3.12
C ASP A 205 5.92 -7.69 -2.79
N ILE A 206 6.82 -7.94 -3.75
CA ILE A 206 8.25 -7.68 -3.62
C ILE A 206 8.53 -6.17 -3.54
N LEU A 207 7.95 -5.37 -4.44
CA LEU A 207 8.18 -3.93 -4.49
C LEU A 207 7.68 -3.24 -3.21
N PHE A 208 6.49 -3.60 -2.72
CA PHE A 208 5.94 -3.06 -1.48
C PHE A 208 6.69 -3.53 -0.24
N ALA A 209 7.24 -4.76 -0.23
CA ALA A 209 8.11 -5.21 0.84
C ALA A 209 9.42 -4.38 0.91
N ARG A 210 10.04 -4.11 -0.24
CA ARG A 210 11.22 -3.23 -0.34
C ARG A 210 10.88 -1.80 0.08
N LEU A 211 9.76 -1.25 -0.40
CA LEU A 211 9.26 0.08 -0.04
C LEU A 211 9.08 0.21 1.49
N ALA A 212 8.48 -0.80 2.13
CA ALA A 212 8.29 -0.83 3.57
C ALA A 212 9.62 -0.85 4.33
N GLY A 213 10.59 -1.66 3.86
CA GLY A 213 11.94 -1.71 4.42
C GLY A 213 12.68 -0.38 4.33
N LEU A 214 12.49 0.35 3.23
CA LEU A 214 13.05 1.69 3.02
C LEU A 214 12.35 2.79 3.83
N SER A 215 11.27 2.49 4.54
CA SER A 215 10.42 3.46 5.26
C SER A 215 9.91 4.57 4.35
N ARG A 216 9.52 4.23 3.11
CA ARG A 216 9.02 5.18 2.11
C ARG A 216 7.56 4.91 1.77
N TYR A 217 6.91 5.85 1.09
CA TYR A 217 5.51 5.75 0.64
C TYR A 217 5.47 5.71 -0.89
N ALA A 218 4.61 4.87 -1.45
CA ALA A 218 4.33 4.84 -2.88
C ALA A 218 3.49 6.04 -3.28
N GLN A 219 3.95 6.79 -4.25
CA GLN A 219 3.26 7.93 -4.83
C GLN A 219 2.59 7.57 -6.16
N LYS A 220 3.27 6.76 -6.99
CA LYS A 220 2.83 6.44 -8.33
C LYS A 220 3.34 5.05 -8.72
N LEU A 221 2.53 4.31 -9.45
CA LEU A 221 2.90 3.05 -10.09
C LEU A 221 2.73 3.19 -11.60
N ASP A 222 3.82 3.10 -12.34
CA ASP A 222 3.81 3.01 -13.79
C ASP A 222 3.87 1.56 -14.22
N VAL A 223 3.01 1.19 -15.17
CA VAL A 223 2.94 -0.15 -15.74
C VAL A 223 2.99 -0.04 -17.25
N ILE A 224 3.84 -0.86 -17.87
CA ILE A 224 3.92 -1.00 -19.32
C ILE A 224 3.69 -2.47 -19.66
N LEU A 225 2.66 -2.76 -20.44
CA LEU A 225 2.39 -4.10 -20.93
C LEU A 225 2.80 -4.19 -22.39
N HIS A 226 3.58 -5.21 -22.76
CA HIS A 226 4.07 -5.46 -24.10
C HIS A 226 3.32 -6.62 -24.74
N CYS A 227 2.85 -6.43 -25.96
CA CYS A 227 2.12 -7.45 -26.73
C CYS A 227 3.06 -8.46 -27.36
N GLU A 228 2.57 -9.72 -27.51
CA GLU A 228 3.31 -10.81 -28.14
C GLU A 228 3.57 -10.61 -29.64
N TYR A 229 2.53 -10.18 -30.40
CA TYR A 229 2.57 -10.20 -31.87
C TYR A 229 2.65 -8.81 -32.49
N SER A 230 2.90 -7.76 -31.70
CA SER A 230 3.00 -6.40 -32.20
C SER A 230 3.89 -5.56 -31.31
N ASP A 231 4.54 -4.53 -31.87
CA ASP A 231 5.29 -3.53 -31.11
C ASP A 231 4.37 -2.62 -30.25
N LYS A 232 3.08 -2.98 -30.15
CA LYS A 232 2.10 -2.23 -29.37
C LYS A 232 2.38 -2.39 -27.90
N ARG A 233 2.37 -1.27 -27.19
CA ARG A 233 2.56 -1.19 -25.74
C ARG A 233 1.35 -0.51 -25.12
N TYR A 234 0.98 -0.92 -23.93
CA TYR A 234 -0.06 -0.28 -23.13
C TYR A 234 0.57 0.34 -21.88
N PRO A 235 1.11 1.59 -22.00
CA PRO A 235 1.58 2.32 -20.84
C PRO A 235 0.39 2.93 -20.08
N PHE A 236 0.39 2.82 -18.78
CA PHE A 236 -0.55 3.52 -17.91
C PHE A 236 0.03 3.72 -16.52
N SER A 237 -0.55 4.66 -15.80
CA SER A 237 -0.14 5.02 -14.44
C SER A 237 -1.29 4.90 -13.47
N ILE A 238 -0.95 4.59 -12.23
CA ILE A 238 -1.85 4.56 -11.08
C ILE A 238 -1.30 5.52 -10.04
N GLU A 239 -2.07 6.53 -9.70
CA GLU A 239 -1.72 7.55 -8.71
C GLU A 239 -2.85 7.64 -7.68
N PRO A 240 -2.63 7.16 -6.44
CA PRO A 240 -3.56 7.41 -5.35
C PRO A 240 -3.58 8.91 -4.99
N VAL A 241 -4.62 9.38 -4.34
CA VAL A 241 -4.79 10.80 -3.97
C VAL A 241 -3.67 11.29 -3.04
N SER A 242 -3.13 10.40 -2.23
CA SER A 242 -1.98 10.69 -1.37
C SER A 242 -1.01 9.50 -1.37
N PRO A 243 0.30 9.76 -1.18
CA PRO A 243 1.28 8.68 -1.04
C PRO A 243 0.90 7.72 0.09
N THR A 244 0.98 6.41 -0.16
CA THR A 244 0.55 5.39 0.80
C THR A 244 1.40 4.13 0.72
N ARG A 245 1.34 3.29 1.78
CA ARG A 245 1.89 1.92 1.80
C ARG A 245 0.80 0.86 1.63
N ASP A 246 -0.44 1.28 1.38
CA ASP A 246 -1.56 0.37 1.17
C ASP A 246 -1.44 -0.33 -0.19
N GLN A 247 -0.87 -1.52 -0.17
CA GLN A 247 -0.69 -2.35 -1.36
C GLN A 247 -2.03 -2.78 -1.97
N GLU A 248 -3.03 -3.09 -1.11
CA GLU A 248 -4.35 -3.52 -1.59
C GLU A 248 -5.02 -2.44 -2.42
N LEU A 249 -4.85 -1.16 -2.03
CA LEU A 249 -5.36 -0.04 -2.82
C LEU A 249 -4.75 -0.03 -4.24
N PHE A 250 -3.43 -0.24 -4.35
CA PHE A 250 -2.78 -0.29 -5.66
C PHE A 250 -3.23 -1.50 -6.49
N GLU A 251 -3.43 -2.66 -5.86
CA GLU A 251 -3.95 -3.87 -6.53
C GLU A 251 -5.37 -3.62 -7.07
N ASP A 252 -6.26 -3.07 -6.25
CA ASP A 252 -7.64 -2.74 -6.63
C ASP A 252 -7.69 -1.72 -7.78
N LEU A 253 -6.86 -0.66 -7.70
CA LEU A 253 -6.77 0.35 -8.76
C LEU A 253 -6.18 -0.23 -10.05
N LEU A 254 -5.20 -1.13 -9.94
CA LEU A 254 -4.60 -1.84 -11.07
C LEU A 254 -5.61 -2.75 -11.77
N GLU A 255 -6.34 -3.56 -11.01
CA GLU A 255 -7.37 -4.45 -11.55
C GLU A 255 -8.46 -3.65 -12.29
N LYS A 256 -8.90 -2.54 -11.70
CA LYS A 256 -9.88 -1.65 -12.31
C LYS A 256 -9.35 -1.05 -13.62
N LYS A 257 -8.09 -0.60 -13.62
CA LYS A 257 -7.47 -0.01 -14.81
C LYS A 257 -7.34 -1.05 -15.93
N LEU A 258 -6.87 -2.24 -15.61
CA LEU A 258 -6.76 -3.35 -16.54
C LEU A 258 -8.13 -3.74 -17.14
N SER A 259 -9.19 -3.73 -16.33
CA SER A 259 -10.56 -4.03 -16.78
C SER A 259 -11.13 -2.99 -17.74
N GLN A 260 -10.61 -1.76 -17.72
CA GLN A 260 -11.00 -0.69 -18.65
C GLN A 260 -10.21 -0.73 -19.97
N LEU A 261 -9.06 -1.44 -20.00
CA LEU A 261 -8.24 -1.55 -21.20
C LEU A 261 -8.82 -2.59 -22.16
N THR A 262 -8.96 -2.20 -23.41
CA THR A 262 -9.26 -3.16 -24.49
C THR A 262 -7.94 -3.72 -25.01
N LEU A 263 -7.58 -4.93 -24.59
CA LEU A 263 -6.40 -5.63 -25.05
C LEU A 263 -6.69 -6.28 -26.40
N GLU A 264 -6.12 -5.75 -27.48
CA GLU A 264 -6.30 -6.28 -28.83
C GLU A 264 -5.46 -7.54 -29.07
N ASN A 265 -4.30 -7.62 -28.38
CA ASN A 265 -3.37 -8.74 -28.48
C ASN A 265 -3.00 -9.25 -27.08
N PRO A 266 -2.66 -10.51 -26.92
CA PRO A 266 -2.22 -11.03 -25.64
C PRO A 266 -0.87 -10.41 -25.22
N ILE A 267 -0.68 -10.30 -23.92
CA ILE A 267 0.49 -9.67 -23.29
C ILE A 267 1.56 -10.73 -23.05
N ARG A 268 2.79 -10.44 -23.41
CA ARG A 268 3.98 -11.30 -23.27
C ARG A 268 4.91 -10.86 -22.15
N GLU A 269 5.08 -9.55 -21.99
CA GLU A 269 6.01 -8.97 -21.02
C GLU A 269 5.36 -7.79 -20.31
N PHE A 270 5.89 -7.49 -19.15
CA PHE A 270 5.50 -6.27 -18.41
C PHE A 270 6.68 -5.64 -17.70
N GLU A 271 6.58 -4.34 -17.52
CA GLU A 271 7.46 -3.53 -16.68
C GLU A 271 6.62 -2.81 -15.65
N ILE A 272 7.08 -2.80 -14.40
CA ILE A 272 6.46 -2.08 -13.29
C ILE A 272 7.51 -1.17 -12.67
N SER A 273 7.19 0.10 -12.48
CA SER A 273 8.04 1.07 -11.81
C SER A 273 7.26 1.76 -10.71
N LEU A 274 7.70 1.59 -9.47
CA LEU A 274 7.09 2.20 -8.29
C LEU A 274 7.90 3.44 -7.89
N PHE A 275 7.27 4.60 -7.97
CA PHE A 275 7.84 5.87 -7.54
C PHE A 275 7.46 6.13 -6.09
N ASP A 276 8.45 6.48 -5.31
CA ASP A 276 8.32 6.62 -3.88
C ASP A 276 8.73 7.99 -3.37
N VAL A 277 8.17 8.37 -2.23
CA VAL A 277 8.50 9.60 -1.51
C VAL A 277 8.86 9.28 -0.06
N PRO A 278 9.73 10.09 0.58
CA PRO A 278 10.05 9.89 1.98
C PRO A 278 8.82 10.06 2.86
N GLU A 279 8.83 9.40 4.00
CA GLU A 279 7.80 9.56 5.02
C GLU A 279 7.74 11.03 5.48
N LYS A 280 6.57 11.65 5.34
CA LYS A 280 6.32 12.93 6.02
C LYS A 280 6.21 12.61 7.52
N VAL A 281 7.12 13.11 8.33
CA VAL A 281 7.04 12.96 9.78
C VAL A 281 5.81 13.72 10.25
N GLN A 282 4.70 13.00 10.44
CA GLN A 282 3.53 13.53 11.14
C GLN A 282 3.75 13.27 12.62
N GLN A 283 3.78 14.33 13.40
CA GLN A 283 3.75 14.22 14.85
C GLN A 283 2.36 13.68 15.22
N LEU A 284 2.29 12.38 15.54
CA LEU A 284 1.06 11.78 16.04
C LEU A 284 0.75 12.38 17.41
N ASP A 285 -0.44 12.92 17.58
CA ASP A 285 -0.91 13.31 18.90
C ASP A 285 -1.17 12.05 19.72
N PHE A 286 -0.63 11.99 20.93
CA PHE A 286 -0.73 10.82 21.82
C PHE A 286 -2.18 10.52 22.24
N PHE A 287 -3.08 11.49 22.09
CA PHE A 287 -4.46 11.43 22.58
C PHE A 287 -5.50 11.26 21.46
N GLU A 288 -5.12 11.34 20.18
CA GLU A 288 -6.06 11.08 19.09
C GLU A 288 -6.14 9.57 18.80
N PRO A 289 -7.33 8.95 18.88
CA PRO A 289 -7.50 7.59 18.43
C PRO A 289 -7.19 7.53 16.93
N ARG A 290 -6.51 6.48 16.48
CA ARG A 290 -6.31 6.21 15.04
C ARG A 290 -7.67 6.04 14.38
N ASP A 291 -8.13 7.06 13.67
CA ASP A 291 -9.38 6.99 12.94
C ASP A 291 -9.10 6.45 11.51
N ASN A 292 -9.58 5.24 11.25
CA ASN A 292 -9.49 4.62 9.93
C ASN A 292 -10.41 5.30 8.88
N THR A 293 -11.17 6.32 9.28
CA THR A 293 -12.11 7.01 8.41
C THR A 293 -11.37 7.80 7.33
N GLU A 294 -10.24 8.42 7.67
CA GLU A 294 -9.40 9.14 6.69
C GLU A 294 -8.87 8.23 5.60
N ASP A 295 -8.37 7.04 5.96
CA ASP A 295 -7.83 6.09 4.99
C ASP A 295 -8.93 5.56 4.06
N ARG A 296 -10.14 5.34 4.57
CA ARG A 296 -11.31 4.97 3.77
C ARG A 296 -11.72 6.06 2.79
N TRP A 297 -11.71 7.33 3.22
CA TRP A 297 -12.00 8.47 2.34
C TRP A 297 -10.96 8.64 1.24
N ARG A 298 -9.67 8.56 1.57
CA ARG A 298 -8.59 8.62 0.58
C ARG A 298 -8.69 7.49 -0.45
N ARG A 299 -9.03 6.28 0.01
CA ARG A 299 -9.31 5.14 -0.85
C ARG A 299 -10.48 5.42 -1.80
N LEU A 300 -11.61 5.90 -1.27
CA LEU A 300 -12.79 6.25 -2.07
C LEU A 300 -12.49 7.31 -3.14
N ILE A 301 -11.80 8.39 -2.76
CA ILE A 301 -11.42 9.46 -3.68
C ILE A 301 -10.46 8.96 -4.76
N SER A 302 -9.51 8.07 -4.42
CA SER A 302 -8.60 7.45 -5.38
C SER A 302 -9.36 6.63 -6.42
N PHE A 303 -10.37 5.86 -6.00
CA PHE A 303 -11.25 5.11 -6.91
C PHE A 303 -12.08 6.02 -7.80
N ALA A 304 -12.62 7.11 -7.27
CA ALA A 304 -13.43 8.08 -8.03
C ALA A 304 -12.60 8.77 -9.12
N LYS A 305 -11.39 9.24 -8.78
CA LYS A 305 -10.43 9.82 -9.73
C LYS A 305 -10.13 8.85 -10.88
N GLN A 306 -9.83 7.59 -10.56
CA GLN A 306 -9.51 6.58 -11.58
C GLN A 306 -10.69 6.21 -12.45
N SER A 307 -11.93 6.37 -11.95
CA SER A 307 -13.17 6.09 -12.66
C SER A 307 -13.63 7.25 -13.54
N GLN A 308 -12.90 8.36 -13.57
CA GLN A 308 -13.35 9.62 -14.19
C GLN A 308 -14.71 10.10 -13.63
N CYS A 309 -15.04 9.71 -12.40
CA CYS A 309 -16.20 10.23 -11.69
C CYS A 309 -15.80 11.54 -11.02
N GLU A 310 -16.53 12.61 -11.34
CA GLU A 310 -16.40 13.85 -10.57
C GLU A 310 -16.93 13.62 -9.16
N MET A 311 -16.06 13.76 -8.19
CA MET A 311 -16.37 13.62 -6.78
C MET A 311 -15.89 14.87 -6.05
N GLY A 312 -16.75 15.46 -5.27
CA GLY A 312 -16.44 16.68 -4.55
C GLY A 312 -17.37 16.87 -3.36
N PHE A 313 -17.17 17.93 -2.63
CA PHE A 313 -18.06 18.36 -1.56
C PHE A 313 -18.85 19.59 -1.98
N LEU A 314 -20.07 19.70 -1.45
CA LEU A 314 -20.91 20.86 -1.70
C LEU A 314 -20.49 22.01 -0.78
N GLN A 315 -20.01 23.08 -1.39
CA GLN A 315 -19.74 24.34 -0.68
C GLN A 315 -20.93 25.27 -0.82
N MET A 316 -21.43 25.80 0.33
CA MET A 316 -22.50 26.78 0.33
C MET A 316 -21.98 28.12 -0.17
N GLU A 317 -22.71 28.72 -1.09
CA GLU A 317 -22.43 30.05 -1.63
C GLU A 317 -23.44 31.07 -1.10
N ALA A 318 -23.00 32.30 -0.92
CA ALA A 318 -23.85 33.40 -0.44
C ALA A 318 -24.79 33.92 -1.55
N SER A 319 -25.64 33.03 -2.07
CA SER A 319 -26.66 33.35 -3.08
C SER A 319 -28.04 32.90 -2.63
N HIS A 320 -29.05 33.75 -2.91
CA HIS A 320 -30.45 33.40 -2.69
C HIS A 320 -31.06 32.65 -3.90
N PHE A 321 -30.33 32.58 -5.02
CA PHE A 321 -30.74 31.75 -6.16
C PHE A 321 -30.41 30.28 -5.84
N PRO A 322 -31.39 29.36 -5.94
CA PRO A 322 -31.21 27.97 -5.61
C PRO A 322 -30.06 27.31 -6.38
N GLU A 323 -29.96 27.59 -7.68
CA GLU A 323 -28.93 27.07 -8.56
C GLU A 323 -27.52 27.64 -8.31
N GLN A 324 -27.40 28.70 -7.51
CA GLN A 324 -26.15 29.37 -7.16
C GLN A 324 -25.86 29.31 -5.65
N SER A 325 -26.73 28.65 -4.89
CA SER A 325 -26.57 28.57 -3.43
C SER A 325 -25.54 27.53 -2.97
N PHE A 326 -25.04 26.72 -3.87
CA PHE A 326 -23.98 25.76 -3.64
C PHE A 326 -23.19 25.53 -4.94
N ARG A 327 -21.96 25.14 -4.79
CA ARG A 327 -21.14 24.61 -5.87
C ARG A 327 -20.44 23.33 -5.47
N LEU A 328 -20.19 22.44 -6.41
CA LEU A 328 -19.36 21.27 -6.22
C LEU A 328 -17.89 21.67 -6.29
N VAL A 329 -17.16 21.47 -5.20
CA VAL A 329 -15.70 21.67 -5.14
C VAL A 329 -15.05 20.32 -5.32
N THR A 330 -14.35 20.14 -6.42
CA THR A 330 -13.66 18.88 -6.78
C THR A 330 -12.20 18.87 -6.39
N ASP A 331 -11.63 20.05 -6.09
CA ASP A 331 -10.27 20.18 -5.62
C ASP A 331 -10.19 19.86 -4.12
N TRP A 332 -9.61 18.70 -3.83
CA TRP A 332 -9.41 18.26 -2.46
C TRP A 332 -8.09 18.82 -1.93
N PRO A 333 -8.08 19.54 -0.82
CA PRO A 333 -6.83 19.97 -0.17
C PRO A 333 -5.98 18.76 0.19
N GLU A 334 -4.65 18.89 0.09
CA GLU A 334 -3.71 17.80 0.45
C GLU A 334 -3.82 17.34 1.91
N ASP A 335 -4.23 18.26 2.78
CA ASP A 335 -4.41 18.09 4.23
C ASP A 335 -5.87 17.87 4.64
N PHE A 336 -6.76 17.58 3.65
CA PHE A 336 -8.19 17.38 3.90
C PHE A 336 -8.43 16.20 4.84
N LYS A 337 -9.16 16.47 5.92
CA LYS A 337 -9.59 15.48 6.89
C LYS A 337 -11.08 15.19 6.74
N ALA A 338 -11.50 13.93 6.90
CA ALA A 338 -12.91 13.57 6.87
C ALA A 338 -13.74 14.33 7.93
N HIS A 339 -13.10 14.69 9.04
CA HIS A 339 -13.70 15.51 10.10
C HIS A 339 -14.11 16.90 9.63
N ASP A 340 -13.36 17.50 8.70
CA ASP A 340 -13.66 18.82 8.13
C ASP A 340 -15.01 18.85 7.39
N LEU A 341 -15.48 17.71 6.86
CA LEU A 341 -16.82 17.59 6.27
C LEU A 341 -17.90 17.67 7.33
N ILE A 342 -17.69 17.04 8.48
CA ILE A 342 -18.67 17.02 9.58
C ILE A 342 -18.78 18.41 10.20
N GLU A 343 -17.65 19.06 10.48
CA GLU A 343 -17.62 20.42 11.03
C GLU A 343 -18.31 21.42 10.09
N ARG A 344 -18.02 21.34 8.78
CA ARG A 344 -18.69 22.20 7.78
C ARG A 344 -20.19 21.94 7.65
N GLN A 345 -20.65 20.68 7.85
CA GLN A 345 -22.07 20.38 7.94
C GLN A 345 -22.71 20.97 9.19
N ASP A 346 -22.03 20.89 10.32
CA ASP A 346 -22.51 21.45 11.59
C ASP A 346 -22.55 22.97 11.57
N GLU A 347 -21.55 23.62 10.98
CA GLU A 347 -21.57 25.07 10.72
C GLU A 347 -22.74 25.48 9.81
N ALA A 348 -22.98 24.75 8.73
CA ALA A 348 -24.09 24.99 7.82
C ALA A 348 -25.46 24.78 8.51
N LEU A 349 -25.57 23.78 9.40
CA LEU A 349 -26.75 23.53 10.21
C LEU A 349 -26.94 24.61 11.29
N GLN A 350 -25.87 25.10 11.91
CA GLN A 350 -25.93 26.20 12.88
C GLN A 350 -26.35 27.52 12.19
N ILE A 351 -25.80 27.83 11.02
CA ILE A 351 -26.21 28.98 10.21
C ILE A 351 -27.70 28.87 9.86
N LYS A 352 -28.19 27.72 9.43
CA LYS A 352 -29.64 27.49 9.21
C LYS A 352 -30.47 27.73 10.48
N SER A 353 -30.00 27.30 11.64
CA SER A 353 -30.72 27.46 12.91
C SER A 353 -30.80 28.94 13.38
N VAL A 354 -29.78 29.73 13.08
CA VAL A 354 -29.75 31.18 13.40
C VAL A 354 -30.71 31.95 12.48
N TYR A 355 -30.73 31.61 11.20
CA TYR A 355 -31.64 32.23 10.25
C TYR A 355 -33.11 31.76 10.36
N ALA A 356 -33.32 30.52 10.80
CA ALA A 356 -34.68 29.95 10.98
C ALA A 356 -35.47 30.57 12.17
N LYS A 357 -34.81 31.19 13.11
CA LYS A 357 -35.47 31.80 14.28
C LYS A 357 -36.24 33.10 13.99
N GLY A 358 -36.14 33.62 12.79
CA GLY A 358 -36.81 34.89 12.42
C GLY A 358 -37.45 34.96 11.04
N LEU A 359 -37.24 34.00 10.15
CA LEU A 359 -37.74 33.98 8.78
C LEU A 359 -38.43 32.66 8.49
N SER A 360 -39.67 32.71 7.97
CA SER A 360 -40.33 31.55 7.38
C SER A 360 -39.59 31.15 6.11
N VAL A 361 -38.63 30.24 6.26
CA VAL A 361 -37.89 29.73 5.08
C VAL A 361 -38.77 28.73 4.35
N SER A 362 -39.06 29.03 3.08
CA SER A 362 -39.74 28.09 2.21
C SER A 362 -38.93 26.81 2.02
N PRO A 363 -39.50 25.60 2.17
CA PRO A 363 -38.77 24.38 1.95
C PRO A 363 -38.19 24.31 0.54
N ARG A 364 -36.99 23.79 0.41
CA ARG A 364 -36.32 23.59 -0.87
C ARG A 364 -36.49 22.14 -1.34
N PRO A 365 -36.55 21.89 -2.66
CA PRO A 365 -36.67 20.52 -3.18
C PRO A 365 -35.46 19.68 -2.88
N SER A 366 -35.65 18.36 -2.70
CA SER A 366 -34.60 17.39 -2.52
C SER A 366 -33.79 17.18 -3.81
N LEU A 367 -34.43 17.31 -4.96
CA LEU A 367 -33.78 17.28 -6.26
C LEU A 367 -34.02 18.61 -7.00
N LEU A 368 -32.99 19.42 -7.20
CA LEU A 368 -33.02 20.64 -7.98
C LEU A 368 -32.53 20.35 -9.40
N LEU A 369 -33.25 20.80 -10.39
CA LEU A 369 -32.83 20.70 -11.78
C LEU A 369 -31.79 21.78 -12.10
N GLU A 370 -30.68 21.38 -12.69
CA GLU A 370 -29.60 22.29 -13.12
C GLU A 370 -30.14 23.37 -14.09
N LYS A 371 -31.02 22.95 -15.00
CA LYS A 371 -31.71 23.85 -15.91
C LYS A 371 -33.21 23.67 -15.74
N PRO A 372 -33.97 24.75 -15.38
CA PRO A 372 -35.40 24.69 -15.26
C PRO A 372 -36.04 24.26 -16.59
N GLN A 373 -37.02 23.36 -16.52
CA GLN A 373 -37.73 22.85 -17.69
C GLN A 373 -39.02 23.69 -17.95
N PRO A 374 -39.19 24.28 -19.14
CA PRO A 374 -40.40 25.00 -19.44
C PRO A 374 -41.59 24.04 -19.53
N LEU A 375 -42.70 24.38 -18.89
CA LEU A 375 -43.95 23.64 -18.95
C LEU A 375 -44.88 24.26 -19.96
N ASN A 376 -45.49 23.43 -20.80
CA ASN A 376 -46.52 23.92 -21.74
C ASN A 376 -47.85 24.12 -21.02
N THR A 377 -48.80 24.82 -21.69
CA THR A 377 -50.10 25.17 -21.10
C THR A 377 -50.90 23.95 -20.64
N PHE A 378 -50.80 22.82 -21.35
CA PHE A 378 -51.50 21.59 -21.01
C PHE A 378 -50.90 20.93 -19.75
N GLU A 379 -49.59 20.98 -19.61
CA GLU A 379 -48.90 20.47 -18.42
C GLU A 379 -49.26 21.31 -17.19
N VAL A 380 -49.25 22.65 -17.32
CA VAL A 380 -49.61 23.55 -16.23
C VAL A 380 -51.05 23.34 -15.77
N GLN A 381 -51.99 23.06 -16.70
CA GLN A 381 -53.41 22.77 -16.36
C GLN A 381 -53.57 21.46 -15.56
N LYS A 382 -52.64 20.54 -15.67
CA LYS A 382 -52.63 19.28 -14.91
C LYS A 382 -52.03 19.41 -13.49
N LEU A 383 -51.42 20.56 -13.20
CA LEU A 383 -50.81 20.80 -11.88
C LEU A 383 -51.89 21.33 -10.91
N ARG A 384 -51.86 20.77 -9.68
CA ARG A 384 -52.66 21.29 -8.58
C ARG A 384 -51.76 22.11 -7.66
N PHE A 385 -51.89 23.43 -7.71
CA PHE A 385 -51.11 24.33 -6.84
C PHE A 385 -51.54 24.19 -5.38
N VAL A 386 -50.58 24.16 -4.49
CA VAL A 386 -50.77 23.95 -3.05
C VAL A 386 -50.75 25.31 -2.35
N SER A 387 -51.91 25.90 -2.10
CA SER A 387 -52.04 27.23 -1.47
C SER A 387 -51.70 27.25 0.03
N SER A 388 -51.63 26.09 0.68
CA SER A 388 -51.25 25.98 2.09
C SER A 388 -49.73 26.16 2.34
N LEU A 389 -48.93 26.09 1.29
CA LEU A 389 -47.48 26.33 1.36
C LEU A 389 -47.17 27.76 0.89
N PRO A 390 -46.18 28.44 1.51
CA PRO A 390 -45.86 29.81 1.17
C PRO A 390 -45.25 29.89 -0.22
N SER A 391 -45.74 30.87 -1.01
CA SER A 391 -45.08 31.26 -2.27
C SER A 391 -43.85 32.10 -1.96
N GLU A 392 -42.81 31.97 -2.76
CA GLU A 392 -41.57 32.71 -2.58
C GLU A 392 -41.22 33.48 -3.86
N ARG A 393 -40.87 34.76 -3.70
CA ARG A 393 -40.37 35.58 -4.79
C ARG A 393 -38.86 35.72 -4.73
N ILE A 394 -38.18 35.41 -5.80
CA ILE A 394 -36.72 35.54 -5.94
C ILE A 394 -36.44 36.48 -7.11
N GLU A 395 -35.80 37.60 -6.82
CA GLU A 395 -35.44 38.63 -7.80
C GLU A 395 -33.92 38.81 -7.86
N SER A 396 -33.35 39.00 -9.04
CA SER A 396 -31.93 39.29 -9.23
C SER A 396 -31.59 40.63 -8.60
N SER A 397 -30.40 40.69 -8.02
CA SER A 397 -29.81 41.95 -7.55
C SER A 397 -29.48 42.81 -8.75
N TRP A 398 -30.25 43.90 -8.94
CA TRP A 398 -30.15 44.82 -10.08
C TRP A 398 -28.79 45.48 -10.24
N TRP A 399 -27.95 45.45 -9.21
CA TRP A 399 -26.61 46.04 -9.19
C TRP A 399 -25.48 45.08 -9.62
N GLN A 400 -25.78 43.79 -9.83
CA GLN A 400 -24.77 42.77 -10.11
C GLN A 400 -24.81 42.21 -11.54
N ILE A 401 -25.84 42.47 -12.31
CA ILE A 401 -26.17 41.74 -13.55
C ILE A 401 -26.50 42.68 -14.68
N SER A 402 -26.12 42.29 -15.90
CA SER A 402 -26.60 42.94 -17.13
C SER A 402 -28.12 42.77 -17.27
N VAL A 403 -28.79 43.71 -17.88
CA VAL A 403 -30.26 43.71 -18.07
C VAL A 403 -30.75 42.41 -18.74
N GLN A 404 -29.91 41.74 -19.51
CA GLN A 404 -30.22 40.49 -20.21
C GLN A 404 -30.23 39.25 -19.31
N GLU A 405 -29.68 39.34 -18.10
CA GLU A 405 -29.58 38.24 -17.15
C GLU A 405 -30.50 38.38 -15.93
N LEU A 406 -31.37 39.36 -15.94
CA LEU A 406 -32.34 39.59 -14.87
C LEU A 406 -33.27 38.39 -14.73
N LYS A 407 -33.31 37.82 -13.54
CA LYS A 407 -34.24 36.73 -13.18
C LYS A 407 -35.25 37.27 -12.18
N ASN A 408 -36.53 37.10 -12.46
CA ASN A 408 -37.61 37.48 -11.56
C ASN A 408 -38.64 36.36 -11.54
N ARG A 409 -38.64 35.56 -10.47
CA ARG A 409 -39.35 34.29 -10.37
C ARG A 409 -40.25 34.24 -9.17
N ASP A 410 -41.51 33.88 -9.40
CA ASP A 410 -42.46 33.55 -8.33
C ASP A 410 -42.59 32.04 -8.22
N TYR A 411 -42.11 31.48 -7.10
CA TYR A 411 -42.08 30.03 -6.82
C TYR A 411 -43.34 29.57 -6.14
N TYR A 412 -43.82 28.37 -6.53
CA TYR A 412 -45.00 27.72 -6.01
C TYR A 412 -44.77 26.23 -5.83
N PHE A 413 -45.51 25.63 -4.92
CA PHE A 413 -45.61 24.19 -4.77
C PHE A 413 -46.81 23.70 -5.58
N ALA A 414 -46.62 22.63 -6.35
CA ALA A 414 -47.66 22.03 -7.15
C ALA A 414 -47.61 20.50 -7.06
N LEU A 415 -48.75 19.85 -7.00
CA LEU A 415 -48.84 18.39 -7.09
C LEU A 415 -49.06 17.99 -8.56
N SER A 416 -48.30 17.02 -9.02
CA SER A 416 -48.52 16.35 -10.29
C SER A 416 -49.77 15.47 -10.22
N HIS A 417 -50.26 15.01 -11.37
CA HIS A 417 -51.37 14.05 -11.43
C HIS A 417 -51.03 12.69 -10.76
N GLN A 418 -49.75 12.38 -10.56
CA GLN A 418 -49.26 11.20 -9.87
C GLN A 418 -49.10 11.41 -8.34
N GLY A 419 -49.42 12.60 -7.84
CA GLY A 419 -49.28 12.93 -6.43
C GLY A 419 -47.88 13.39 -6.00
N GLN A 420 -46.93 13.52 -6.90
CA GLN A 420 -45.61 14.01 -6.61
C GLN A 420 -45.59 15.51 -6.37
N LEU A 421 -44.94 15.98 -5.30
CA LEU A 421 -44.81 17.40 -5.02
C LEU A 421 -43.65 17.99 -5.85
N LEU A 422 -44.00 19.05 -6.59
CA LEU A 422 -43.13 19.73 -7.55
C LEU A 422 -42.86 21.15 -7.07
N TRP A 423 -41.66 21.64 -7.35
CA TRP A 423 -41.28 23.02 -7.18
C TRP A 423 -41.28 23.71 -8.54
N VAL A 424 -42.22 24.59 -8.77
CA VAL A 424 -42.42 25.29 -10.05
C VAL A 424 -42.31 26.78 -9.84
N PHE A 425 -41.85 27.51 -10.85
CA PHE A 425 -41.91 28.96 -10.80
C PHE A 425 -42.50 29.55 -12.06
N LYS A 426 -43.13 30.70 -11.90
CA LYS A 426 -43.53 31.57 -13.00
C LYS A 426 -42.48 32.65 -13.16
N ASP A 427 -41.88 32.71 -14.35
CA ASP A 427 -41.01 33.81 -14.72
C ASP A 427 -41.86 35.05 -15.02
N ARG A 428 -41.61 36.14 -14.32
CA ARG A 428 -42.39 37.37 -14.47
C ARG A 428 -42.03 38.18 -15.71
N ILE A 429 -40.89 37.89 -16.34
CA ILE A 429 -40.42 38.59 -17.55
C ILE A 429 -41.17 38.05 -18.76
N ASN A 430 -41.21 36.74 -18.92
CA ASN A 430 -41.83 36.07 -20.08
C ASN A 430 -43.16 35.40 -19.78
N SER A 431 -43.63 35.45 -18.52
CA SER A 431 -44.88 34.81 -18.04
C SER A 431 -44.94 33.29 -18.21
N GLN A 432 -43.82 32.62 -18.55
CA GLN A 432 -43.70 31.18 -18.70
C GLN A 432 -43.57 30.50 -17.35
N VAL A 433 -44.16 29.29 -17.23
CA VAL A 433 -44.02 28.44 -16.04
C VAL A 433 -42.92 27.38 -16.29
N TYR A 434 -42.10 27.17 -15.27
CA TYR A 434 -41.00 26.23 -15.33
C TYR A 434 -41.04 25.25 -14.13
N LEU A 435 -40.71 24.03 -14.38
CA LEU A 435 -40.38 23.06 -13.34
C LEU A 435 -38.91 23.23 -12.96
N HIS A 436 -38.60 23.35 -11.63
CA HIS A 436 -37.27 23.58 -11.15
C HIS A 436 -36.79 22.50 -10.17
N GLY A 437 -37.69 21.74 -9.56
CA GLY A 437 -37.28 20.67 -8.66
C GLY A 437 -38.40 19.73 -8.23
N TYR A 438 -37.99 18.66 -7.56
CA TYR A 438 -38.86 17.62 -7.04
C TYR A 438 -38.63 17.46 -5.53
N PHE A 439 -39.72 17.20 -4.82
CA PHE A 439 -39.70 16.83 -3.41
C PHE A 439 -39.92 15.32 -3.28
N ASP A 440 -39.26 14.72 -2.29
CA ASP A 440 -39.47 13.31 -1.91
C ASP A 440 -40.74 13.13 -1.10
#